data_3af40e8f679ca114af945f80ea96bb87
#
_entry.id   3af40e8f679ca114af945f80ea96bb87
#
_cell.length_a   1.000
_cell.length_b   1.000
_cell.length_c   1.000
_cell.angle_alpha   90.00
_cell.angle_beta   90.00
_cell.angle_gamma   90.00
#
_symmetry.space_group_name_H-M   'P 1'
#
loop_
_entity.id
_entity.type
_entity.pdbx_description
1 polymer ?
#
loop_
_entity_poly.entity_id
_entity_poly.type
_entity_poly.pdbx_seq_one_letter_code
_entity_poly.pdbx_strand_id
1 'polypeptide(L)'
;RDHPYRENDRMMMAFAVYTPLLKELGIRFDKFDFWEDFHVALELMKHGFKNRIYTKWVQNATTNSSGGVSTYRNRARLTAVRKEFVKYHAPYVTPVEKSVEGWANVTESTMPDVRIDWRKV
;
A
#
# COMPACT_ATOMS: atom_id res chain seq x y z
N ARG A 1 -9.43 -19.41 13.08
CA ARG A 1 -8.48 -19.05 14.07
C ARG A 1 -7.04 -19.34 13.62
N ASP A 2 -6.63 -20.57 13.57
CA ASP A 2 -5.28 -20.93 13.13
C ASP A 2 -5.24 -21.19 11.63
N HIS A 3 -5.84 -20.27 10.88
CA HIS A 3 -5.77 -20.34 9.44
C HIS A 3 -4.35 -20.04 8.98
N PRO A 4 -3.85 -20.78 7.99
CA PRO A 4 -2.50 -20.55 7.47
C PRO A 4 -2.39 -19.21 6.73
N TYR A 5 -3.50 -18.58 6.38
CA TYR A 5 -3.49 -17.31 5.66
C TYR A 5 -4.75 -16.51 5.98
N ARG A 6 -4.70 -15.21 5.67
CA ARG A 6 -5.85 -14.32 5.63
C ARG A 6 -6.11 -13.94 4.17
N GLU A 7 -7.34 -13.55 3.88
CA GLU A 7 -7.73 -13.10 2.54
C GLU A 7 -8.18 -11.65 2.58
N ASN A 8 -8.00 -10.95 1.45
CA ASN A 8 -8.46 -9.58 1.24
C ASN A 8 -7.95 -8.64 2.32
N ASP A 9 -6.65 -8.56 2.42
CA ASP A 9 -5.99 -7.73 3.41
C ASP A 9 -4.77 -7.05 2.79
N ARG A 10 -4.11 -6.20 3.58
CA ARG A 10 -2.93 -5.47 3.13
C ARG A 10 -1.81 -6.42 2.75
N MET A 11 -1.20 -6.18 1.60
CA MET A 11 0.01 -6.88 1.20
C MET A 11 1.15 -6.57 2.17
N MET A 12 1.96 -7.57 2.43
CA MET A 12 3.14 -7.43 3.27
C MET A 12 4.34 -7.00 2.43
N MET A 13 5.51 -6.83 3.07
CA MET A 13 6.74 -6.39 2.39
C MET A 13 7.18 -7.35 1.29
N ALA A 14 7.01 -8.65 1.51
CA ALA A 14 7.31 -9.66 0.50
C ALA A 14 6.00 -10.20 -0.05
N PHE A 15 5.84 -10.13 -1.38
CA PHE A 15 4.62 -10.61 -2.02
C PHE A 15 4.93 -11.12 -3.43
N ALA A 16 4.01 -11.88 -3.97
CA ALA A 16 4.09 -12.37 -5.34
C ALA A 16 2.77 -12.07 -6.06
N VAL A 17 2.87 -11.71 -7.33
CA VAL A 17 1.70 -11.47 -8.18
C VAL A 17 1.85 -12.23 -9.48
N TYR A 18 0.70 -12.60 -10.07
CA TYR A 18 0.68 -13.23 -11.39
C TYR A 18 0.65 -12.14 -12.45
N THR A 19 1.81 -11.83 -13.01
CA THR A 19 1.96 -10.68 -13.91
C THR A 19 1.12 -10.75 -15.19
N PRO A 20 0.89 -11.91 -15.83
CA PRO A 20 -0.01 -11.93 -16.98
C PRO A 20 -1.41 -11.41 -16.68
N LEU A 21 -1.92 -11.65 -15.47
CA LEU A 21 -3.23 -11.13 -15.06
C LEU A 21 -3.20 -9.60 -14.96
N LEU A 22 -2.12 -9.04 -14.41
CA LEU A 22 -1.99 -7.58 -14.33
C LEU A 22 -1.99 -6.95 -15.72
N LYS A 23 -1.28 -7.54 -16.66
CA LYS A 23 -1.25 -7.06 -18.05
C LYS A 23 -2.63 -7.12 -18.69
N GLU A 24 -3.32 -8.22 -18.53
CA GLU A 24 -4.67 -8.41 -19.07
C GLU A 24 -5.65 -7.38 -18.55
N LEU A 25 -5.56 -7.06 -17.25
CA LEU A 25 -6.46 -6.12 -16.61
C LEU A 25 -5.99 -4.66 -16.71
N GLY A 26 -4.81 -4.43 -17.26
CA GLY A 26 -4.25 -3.08 -17.38
C GLY A 26 -3.84 -2.47 -16.03
N ILE A 27 -3.50 -3.29 -15.06
CA ILE A 27 -3.09 -2.84 -13.73
C ILE A 27 -1.58 -2.58 -13.73
N ARG A 28 -1.17 -1.42 -13.26
CA ARG A 28 0.23 -0.99 -13.25
C ARG A 28 0.67 -0.61 -11.85
N PHE A 29 1.89 -1.00 -11.48
CA PHE A 29 2.50 -0.58 -10.22
C PHE A 29 2.92 0.89 -10.23
N ASP A 30 3.15 1.48 -11.39
CA ASP A 30 3.66 2.84 -11.53
C ASP A 30 2.58 3.91 -11.70
N LYS A 31 1.32 3.59 -11.44
CA LYS A 31 0.24 4.59 -11.54
C LYS A 31 0.38 5.68 -10.48
N PHE A 32 0.81 5.32 -9.28
CA PHE A 32 1.01 6.26 -8.18
C PHE A 32 2.44 6.13 -7.66
N ASP A 33 3.03 7.25 -7.25
CA ASP A 33 4.39 7.27 -6.71
C ASP A 33 4.50 6.63 -5.33
N PHE A 34 3.37 6.58 -4.59
CA PHE A 34 3.30 5.97 -3.27
C PHE A 34 2.10 5.03 -3.22
N TRP A 35 2.13 4.07 -2.30
CA TRP A 35 1.06 3.09 -2.08
C TRP A 35 0.77 2.21 -3.30
N GLU A 36 1.80 1.92 -4.08
CA GLU A 36 1.68 1.10 -5.28
C GLU A 36 1.18 -0.31 -4.96
N ASP A 37 1.59 -0.86 -3.82
CA ASP A 37 1.12 -2.16 -3.36
C ASP A 37 -0.38 -2.14 -3.04
N PHE A 38 -0.84 -1.09 -2.38
CA PHE A 38 -2.26 -0.90 -2.11
C PHE A 38 -3.06 -0.76 -3.39
N HIS A 39 -2.52 0.00 -4.35
CA HIS A 39 -3.19 0.20 -5.63
C HIS A 39 -3.41 -1.13 -6.35
N VAL A 40 -2.37 -1.94 -6.47
CA VAL A 40 -2.46 -3.22 -7.17
C VAL A 40 -3.42 -4.16 -6.45
N ALA A 41 -3.34 -4.24 -5.12
CA ALA A 41 -4.24 -5.07 -4.34
C ALA A 41 -5.70 -4.65 -4.51
N LEU A 42 -5.97 -3.34 -4.45
CA LEU A 42 -7.34 -2.81 -4.62
C LEU A 42 -7.87 -3.10 -6.01
N GLU A 43 -7.07 -2.89 -7.05
CA GLU A 43 -7.50 -3.16 -8.42
C GLU A 43 -7.84 -4.63 -8.62
N LEU A 44 -7.03 -5.54 -8.12
CA LEU A 44 -7.30 -6.96 -8.20
C LEU A 44 -8.60 -7.33 -7.47
N MET A 45 -8.80 -6.78 -6.28
CA MET A 45 -10.02 -7.03 -5.52
C MET A 45 -11.27 -6.49 -6.20
N LYS A 46 -11.17 -5.30 -6.81
CA LYS A 46 -12.28 -4.72 -7.58
C LYS A 46 -12.67 -5.60 -8.77
N HIS A 47 -11.73 -6.36 -9.31
CA HIS A 47 -12.00 -7.31 -10.38
C HIS A 47 -12.42 -8.69 -9.87
N GLY A 48 -12.63 -8.83 -8.56
CA GLY A 48 -13.10 -10.07 -7.96
C GLY A 48 -12.02 -11.07 -7.58
N PHE A 49 -10.74 -10.68 -7.63
CA PHE A 49 -9.65 -11.55 -7.24
C PHE A 49 -9.26 -11.30 -5.78
N LYS A 50 -8.95 -12.36 -5.08
CA LYS A 50 -8.55 -12.29 -3.66
C LYS A 50 -7.05 -12.44 -3.54
N ASN A 51 -6.48 -11.81 -2.51
CA ASN A 51 -5.12 -12.09 -2.12
C ASN A 51 -5.08 -13.01 -0.90
N ARG A 52 -3.91 -13.57 -0.65
CA ARG A 52 -3.68 -14.38 0.54
C ARG A 52 -2.44 -13.86 1.25
N ILE A 53 -2.57 -13.61 2.53
CA ILE A 53 -1.48 -13.17 3.38
C ILE A 53 -1.13 -14.32 4.33
N TYR A 54 0.01 -14.95 4.07
CA TYR A 54 0.48 -16.05 4.90
C TYR A 54 1.15 -15.49 6.15
N THR A 55 0.73 -15.96 7.30
CA THR A 55 1.20 -15.44 8.59
C THR A 55 2.31 -16.28 9.21
N LYS A 56 2.64 -17.42 8.60
CA LYS A 56 3.68 -18.31 9.09
C LYS A 56 5.08 -17.73 8.96
N TRP A 57 5.31 -16.93 7.92
CA TRP A 57 6.63 -16.35 7.64
C TRP A 57 6.62 -14.86 7.87
N VAL A 58 7.72 -14.34 8.39
CA VAL A 58 7.90 -12.91 8.65
C VAL A 58 9.19 -12.45 7.99
N GLN A 59 9.13 -11.32 7.33
CA GLN A 59 10.30 -10.66 6.79
C GLN A 59 10.73 -9.53 7.72
N ASN A 60 12.00 -9.55 8.14
CA ASN A 60 12.57 -8.44 8.89
C ASN A 60 13.19 -7.45 7.93
N ALA A 61 12.77 -6.19 8.04
CA ALA A 61 13.31 -5.13 7.21
C ALA A 61 13.27 -3.83 8.00
N THR A 62 14.26 -2.95 7.74
CA THR A 62 14.30 -1.63 8.35
C THR A 62 13.25 -0.74 7.67
N THR A 63 12.31 -0.24 8.46
CA THR A 63 11.26 0.64 7.96
C THR A 63 11.84 2.00 7.63
N ASN A 64 11.67 2.43 6.37
CA ASN A 64 12.07 3.76 5.90
C ASN A 64 13.53 4.11 6.22
N SER A 65 14.43 3.18 5.96
CA SER A 65 15.87 3.45 6.04
C SER A 65 16.28 4.46 4.97
N SER A 66 17.47 5.03 5.11
CA SER A 66 18.02 5.98 4.12
C SER A 66 18.09 5.34 2.75
N GLY A 67 17.72 6.11 1.73
CA GLY A 67 17.77 5.68 0.35
C GLY A 67 16.39 5.28 -0.17
N GLY A 68 16.33 4.94 -1.45
CA GLY A 68 15.09 4.50 -2.08
C GLY A 68 13.98 5.54 -1.99
N VAL A 69 12.76 5.07 -1.81
CA VAL A 69 11.56 5.93 -1.74
C VAL A 69 11.67 6.96 -0.62
N SER A 70 12.31 6.61 0.48
CA SER A 70 12.40 7.52 1.64
C SER A 70 13.20 8.79 1.35
N THR A 71 14.03 8.82 0.30
CA THR A 71 14.82 10.00 -0.06
C THR A 71 13.98 11.13 -0.63
N TYR A 72 12.81 10.84 -1.23
CA TYR A 72 11.94 11.86 -1.82
C TYR A 72 10.56 11.90 -1.18
N ARG A 73 10.35 11.14 -0.11
CA ARG A 73 9.09 11.14 0.61
C ARG A 73 9.03 12.41 1.48
N ASN A 74 8.11 13.31 1.14
CA ASN A 74 7.88 14.52 1.90
C ASN A 74 6.38 14.82 1.92
N ARG A 75 5.97 15.72 2.83
CA ARG A 75 4.55 16.02 3.04
C ARG A 75 3.87 16.53 1.77
N ALA A 76 4.51 17.39 1.02
CA ALA A 76 3.89 17.98 -0.18
C ALA A 76 3.62 16.90 -1.23
N ARG A 77 4.59 16.04 -1.49
CA ARG A 77 4.43 14.96 -2.47
C ARG A 77 3.41 13.93 -2.02
N LEU A 78 3.48 13.52 -0.75
CA LEU A 78 2.53 12.57 -0.19
C LEU A 78 1.10 13.13 -0.21
N THR A 79 0.93 14.40 0.12
CA THR A 79 -0.40 15.04 0.09
C THR A 79 -0.98 15.05 -1.31
N ALA A 80 -0.16 15.40 -2.32
CA ALA A 80 -0.61 15.44 -3.70
C ALA A 80 -1.01 14.05 -4.20
N VAL A 81 -0.17 13.04 -3.95
CA VAL A 81 -0.47 11.67 -4.37
C VAL A 81 -1.68 11.13 -3.60
N ARG A 82 -1.79 11.43 -2.30
CA ARG A 82 -2.91 10.98 -1.47
C ARG A 82 -4.24 11.47 -2.03
N LYS A 83 -4.29 12.74 -2.44
CA LYS A 83 -5.51 13.32 -3.02
C LYS A 83 -5.98 12.51 -4.22
N GLU A 84 -5.08 12.23 -5.15
CA GLU A 84 -5.41 11.46 -6.35
C GLU A 84 -5.75 10.00 -6.02
N PHE A 85 -5.02 9.41 -5.09
CA PHE A 85 -5.24 8.02 -4.67
C PHE A 85 -6.62 7.85 -4.02
N VAL A 86 -6.99 8.74 -3.11
CA VAL A 86 -8.29 8.70 -2.44
C VAL A 86 -9.41 8.86 -3.46
N LYS A 87 -9.26 9.80 -4.39
CA LYS A 87 -10.25 10.03 -5.44
C LYS A 87 -10.42 8.81 -6.33
N TYR A 88 -9.32 8.21 -6.74
CA TYR A 88 -9.34 7.06 -7.65
C TYR A 88 -9.96 5.83 -6.99
N HIS A 89 -9.66 5.60 -5.74
CA HIS A 89 -10.11 4.40 -5.02
C HIS A 89 -11.30 4.63 -4.10
N ALA A 90 -12.01 5.76 -4.23
CA ALA A 90 -13.23 5.98 -3.47
C ALA A 90 -14.24 4.86 -3.78
N PRO A 91 -15.03 4.43 -2.79
CA PRO A 91 -15.13 4.90 -1.41
C PRO A 91 -14.27 4.12 -0.41
N TYR A 92 -13.30 3.35 -0.87
CA TYR A 92 -12.58 2.37 -0.05
C TYR A 92 -11.41 2.96 0.73
N VAL A 93 -11.00 4.19 0.41
CA VAL A 93 -9.79 4.80 0.94
C VAL A 93 -10.13 6.09 1.68
N THR A 94 -9.59 6.22 2.90
CA THR A 94 -9.73 7.42 3.72
C THR A 94 -8.36 8.04 3.96
N PRO A 95 -8.20 9.36 3.78
CA PRO A 95 -6.95 10.02 4.10
C PRO A 95 -6.75 10.08 5.61
N VAL A 96 -5.54 9.77 6.07
CA VAL A 96 -5.18 9.80 7.48
C VAL A 96 -3.79 10.40 7.65
N GLU A 97 -3.40 10.68 8.90
CA GLU A 97 -2.03 11.00 9.29
C GLU A 97 -1.50 9.85 10.13
N LYS A 98 -0.23 9.48 9.92
CA LYS A 98 0.38 8.43 10.72
C LYS A 98 1.65 8.92 11.37
N SER A 99 1.97 8.39 12.54
CA SER A 99 3.21 8.71 13.26
C SER A 99 4.41 8.19 12.49
N VAL A 100 5.41 9.04 12.34
CA VAL A 100 6.66 8.70 11.65
C VAL A 100 7.88 9.05 12.52
N GLU A 101 7.69 9.15 13.83
CA GLU A 101 8.80 9.38 14.74
C GLU A 101 9.85 8.29 14.57
N GLY A 102 11.11 8.71 14.46
CA GLY A 102 12.21 7.79 14.28
C GLY A 102 12.45 7.37 12.83
N TRP A 103 11.62 7.80 11.88
CA TRP A 103 11.87 7.52 10.47
C TRP A 103 13.04 8.35 9.95
N ALA A 104 13.86 7.72 9.10
CA ALA A 104 14.97 8.42 8.45
C ALA A 104 14.45 9.51 7.50
N ASN A 105 15.18 10.63 7.44
CA ASN A 105 14.92 11.73 6.51
C ASN A 105 13.57 12.41 6.72
N VAL A 106 12.99 12.33 7.92
CA VAL A 106 11.71 12.94 8.25
C VAL A 106 11.88 13.77 9.51
N THR A 107 11.43 15.03 9.46
CA THR A 107 11.49 15.96 10.60
C THR A 107 10.15 16.14 11.30
N GLU A 108 9.04 15.88 10.58
CA GLU A 108 7.71 15.97 11.17
C GLU A 108 7.41 14.76 12.05
N SER A 109 6.47 14.91 12.99
CA SER A 109 6.00 13.81 13.83
C SER A 109 4.98 12.93 13.13
N THR A 110 4.29 13.47 12.11
CA THR A 110 3.31 12.72 11.33
C THR A 110 3.51 12.98 9.84
N MET A 111 3.00 12.06 9.02
CA MET A 111 3.01 12.21 7.56
C MET A 111 1.68 11.76 6.99
N PRO A 112 1.29 12.29 5.81
CA PRO A 112 0.09 11.83 5.12
C PRO A 112 0.16 10.34 4.83
N ASP A 113 -0.96 9.66 5.05
CA ASP A 113 -1.10 8.25 4.75
C ASP A 113 -2.54 7.97 4.34
N VAL A 114 -2.81 6.74 3.99
CA VAL A 114 -4.14 6.28 3.61
C VAL A 114 -4.54 5.08 4.44
N ARG A 115 -5.83 5.00 4.75
CA ARG A 115 -6.42 3.84 5.40
C ARG A 115 -7.40 3.20 4.43
N ILE A 116 -7.30 1.90 4.26
CA ILE A 116 -8.12 1.16 3.31
C ILE A 116 -9.08 0.27 4.06
N ASP A 117 -10.34 0.33 3.66
CA ASP A 117 -11.35 -0.59 4.18
C ASP A 117 -11.39 -1.83 3.28
N TRP A 118 -10.50 -2.76 3.57
CA TRP A 118 -10.34 -3.98 2.78
C TRP A 118 -11.60 -4.84 2.73
N ARG A 119 -12.46 -4.72 3.72
CA ARG A 119 -13.67 -5.53 3.81
C ARG A 119 -14.76 -5.08 2.85
N LYS A 120 -14.70 -3.81 2.44
CA LYS A 120 -15.71 -3.25 1.53
C LYS A 120 -15.40 -3.46 0.05
N VAL A 121 -14.17 -3.82 -0.25
CA VAL A 121 -13.73 -3.93 -1.64
C VAL A 121 -14.35 -5.15 -2.35
#